data_f1a9bdc55f2a1498a2cccc9a9aefddba
#
_entry.id   f1a9bdc55f2a1498a2cccc9a9aefddba
#
_cell.length_a   1.000
_cell.length_b   1.000
_cell.length_c   1.000
_cell.angle_alpha   90.00
_cell.angle_beta   90.00
_cell.angle_gamma   90.00
#
_symmetry.space_group_name_H-M   'P 1'
#
loop_
_entity.id
_entity.type
_entity.pdbx_description
1 polymer ?
#
loop_
_entity_poly.entity_id
_entity_poly.type
_entity_poly.pdbx_seq_one_letter_code
_entity_poly.pdbx_strand_id
1 'polypeptide(L)'
;MTAQPWTVVTVTYHSAETLRRCWRGPKPYEWLVVDNASTDDSAAVAEELGARVIRLPENVGFSRANNVALHQATGRYVLFANPDLEVRPDGLDALARHLDTHGGLVAPQLLAGDGTPQANGRGFPYATAKLGNRKVWPLSRLHAAYRLVAAPGETRHVAWVMGAAVAGRTTDLTALGGWNERFFLYYEDHELGLRAWRHGLPVAVLGDVRWTHHWARATNSMRWSRAHTLELRSARTFFGMFPEFLVGLPRPARRHRLAAGSVGTAVSSIPDDAGK
;
A
#
# COMPACT_ATOMS: atom_id res chain seq x y z
N MET A 1 -25.65 5.83 -18.02
CA MET A 1 -24.52 4.93 -17.70
C MET A 1 -24.51 4.76 -16.20
N THR A 2 -24.67 3.56 -15.67
CA THR A 2 -24.55 3.29 -14.23
C THR A 2 -23.13 3.61 -13.82
N ALA A 3 -22.96 4.43 -12.78
CA ALA A 3 -21.64 4.77 -12.25
C ALA A 3 -20.89 3.48 -11.87
N GLN A 4 -19.66 3.32 -12.34
CA GLN A 4 -18.82 2.18 -11.97
C GLN A 4 -18.52 2.27 -10.47
N PRO A 5 -18.72 1.18 -9.70
CA PRO A 5 -18.52 1.25 -8.24
C PRO A 5 -17.06 1.47 -7.85
N TRP A 6 -16.12 1.15 -8.73
CA TRP A 6 -14.67 1.26 -8.50
C TRP A 6 -14.01 2.31 -9.37
N THR A 7 -13.14 3.11 -8.75
CA THR A 7 -12.07 3.84 -9.44
C THR A 7 -10.74 3.17 -9.09
N VAL A 8 -10.04 2.67 -10.10
CA VAL A 8 -8.67 2.16 -9.96
C VAL A 8 -7.72 3.27 -10.35
N VAL A 9 -6.82 3.62 -9.44
CA VAL A 9 -5.83 4.68 -9.59
C VAL A 9 -4.46 4.08 -9.80
N THR A 10 -3.76 4.49 -10.85
CA THR A 10 -2.38 4.09 -11.11
C THR A 10 -1.52 5.34 -11.32
N VAL A 11 -0.45 5.48 -10.55
CA VAL A 11 0.58 6.50 -10.81
C VAL A 11 1.67 5.88 -11.67
N THR A 12 1.94 6.46 -12.83
CA THR A 12 2.99 6.00 -13.74
C THR A 12 4.14 7.01 -13.83
N TYR A 13 5.35 6.48 -13.91
CA TYR A 13 6.57 7.23 -14.17
C TYR A 13 7.57 6.31 -14.88
N HIS A 14 7.76 6.52 -16.18
CA HIS A 14 8.58 5.67 -17.06
C HIS A 14 8.18 4.18 -16.99
N SER A 15 6.89 3.88 -17.19
CA SER A 15 6.33 2.54 -16.99
C SER A 15 5.62 1.97 -18.22
N ALA A 16 5.86 2.50 -19.43
CA ALA A 16 5.17 2.11 -20.66
C ALA A 16 5.16 0.59 -20.90
N GLU A 17 6.33 -0.06 -20.80
CA GLU A 17 6.45 -1.50 -20.97
C GLU A 17 5.70 -2.29 -19.89
N THR A 18 5.78 -1.81 -18.66
CA THR A 18 5.11 -2.42 -17.51
C THR A 18 3.59 -2.36 -17.66
N LEU A 19 3.05 -1.22 -18.10
CA LEU A 19 1.62 -1.05 -18.38
C LEU A 19 1.17 -2.00 -19.48
N ARG A 20 1.89 -2.09 -20.61
CA ARG A 20 1.59 -3.05 -21.69
C ARG A 20 1.57 -4.51 -21.22
N ARG A 21 2.42 -4.86 -20.26
CA ARG A 21 2.49 -6.21 -19.71
C ARG A 21 1.36 -6.51 -18.75
N CYS A 22 1.08 -5.62 -17.78
CA CYS A 22 0.24 -5.91 -16.62
C CYS A 22 -1.21 -5.46 -16.77
N TRP A 23 -1.52 -4.49 -17.64
CA TRP A 23 -2.85 -3.88 -17.72
C TRP A 23 -3.62 -4.29 -18.97
N ARG A 24 -3.63 -5.58 -19.28
CA ARG A 24 -4.38 -6.16 -20.39
C ARG A 24 -5.80 -6.56 -19.97
N GLY A 25 -6.71 -6.69 -20.95
CA GLY A 25 -8.06 -7.20 -20.74
C GLY A 25 -9.09 -6.16 -20.32
N PRO A 26 -10.33 -6.60 -20.04
CA PRO A 26 -11.46 -5.73 -19.75
C PRO A 26 -11.29 -5.05 -18.38
N LYS A 27 -11.75 -3.81 -18.30
CA LYS A 27 -11.71 -3.00 -17.06
C LYS A 27 -13.15 -2.57 -16.71
N PRO A 28 -13.87 -3.38 -15.91
CA PRO A 28 -15.22 -3.05 -15.46
C PRO A 28 -15.16 -2.04 -14.30
N TYR A 29 -14.32 -1.02 -14.42
CA TYR A 29 -14.08 0.05 -13.45
C TYR A 29 -13.58 1.31 -14.17
N GLU A 30 -13.73 2.46 -13.54
CA GLU A 30 -13.03 3.67 -13.97
C GLU A 30 -11.53 3.46 -13.72
N TRP A 31 -10.71 3.60 -14.75
CA TRP A 31 -9.26 3.53 -14.59
C TRP A 31 -8.65 4.92 -14.78
N LEU A 32 -8.16 5.51 -13.68
CA LEU A 32 -7.44 6.78 -13.65
C LEU A 32 -5.94 6.51 -13.60
N VAL A 33 -5.22 7.01 -14.60
CA VAL A 33 -3.77 6.98 -14.60
C VAL A 33 -3.25 8.41 -14.42
N VAL A 34 -2.43 8.62 -13.40
CA VAL A 34 -1.67 9.87 -13.25
C VAL A 34 -0.28 9.65 -13.81
N ASP A 35 -0.01 10.26 -14.95
CA ASP A 35 1.33 10.30 -15.51
C ASP A 35 2.15 11.40 -14.82
N ASN A 36 3.11 10.96 -14.02
CA ASN A 36 3.90 11.83 -13.13
C ASN A 36 5.11 12.43 -13.85
N ALA A 37 4.87 13.05 -15.03
CA ALA A 37 5.85 13.61 -15.93
C ALA A 37 6.82 12.58 -16.53
N SER A 38 6.30 11.51 -17.11
CA SER A 38 7.09 10.55 -17.88
C SER A 38 7.62 11.18 -19.16
N THR A 39 8.82 10.78 -19.56
CA THR A 39 9.41 11.15 -20.87
C THR A 39 9.35 10.01 -21.88
N ASP A 40 8.83 8.86 -21.47
CA ASP A 40 8.52 7.71 -22.34
C ASP A 40 7.03 7.73 -22.73
N ASP A 41 6.59 6.70 -23.45
CA ASP A 41 5.21 6.56 -23.94
C ASP A 41 4.19 6.17 -22.85
N SER A 42 4.52 6.26 -21.54
CA SER A 42 3.66 5.78 -20.45
C SER A 42 2.24 6.32 -20.53
N ALA A 43 2.09 7.63 -20.77
CA ALA A 43 0.79 8.26 -20.85
C ALA A 43 -0.03 7.78 -22.08
N ALA A 44 0.62 7.71 -23.25
CA ALA A 44 -0.02 7.24 -24.48
C ALA A 44 -0.45 5.77 -24.36
N VAL A 45 0.40 4.93 -23.82
CA VAL A 45 0.09 3.51 -23.56
C VAL A 45 -1.10 3.34 -22.59
N ALA A 46 -1.16 4.16 -21.55
CA ALA A 46 -2.29 4.10 -20.62
C ALA A 46 -3.62 4.47 -21.33
N GLU A 47 -3.61 5.49 -22.21
CA GLU A 47 -4.78 5.86 -23.03
C GLU A 47 -5.18 4.75 -24.00
N GLU A 48 -4.22 4.17 -24.74
CA GLU A 48 -4.44 3.02 -25.63
C GLU A 48 -5.07 1.83 -24.89
N LEU A 49 -4.68 1.62 -23.63
CA LEU A 49 -5.24 0.59 -22.76
C LEU A 49 -6.57 0.96 -22.11
N GLY A 50 -7.14 2.15 -22.42
CA GLY A 50 -8.45 2.59 -22.00
C GLY A 50 -8.50 3.36 -20.69
N ALA A 51 -7.39 3.91 -20.22
CA ALA A 51 -7.36 4.78 -19.04
C ALA A 51 -7.80 6.21 -19.36
N ARG A 52 -8.39 6.87 -18.39
CA ARG A 52 -8.43 8.34 -18.34
C ARG A 52 -7.13 8.84 -17.73
N VAL A 53 -6.31 9.54 -18.51
CA VAL A 53 -4.96 9.97 -18.11
C VAL A 53 -4.95 11.41 -17.64
N ILE A 54 -4.31 11.66 -16.51
CA ILE A 54 -3.99 12.98 -15.96
C ILE A 54 -2.50 13.16 -16.08
N ARG A 55 -2.05 14.11 -16.93
CA ARG A 55 -0.63 14.40 -17.13
C ARG A 55 -0.18 15.52 -16.19
N LEU A 56 0.83 15.25 -15.38
CA LEU A 56 1.44 16.27 -14.52
C LEU A 56 2.62 16.94 -15.24
N PRO A 57 2.84 18.24 -15.01
CA PRO A 57 3.94 18.97 -15.63
C PRO A 57 5.31 18.60 -15.04
N GLU A 58 5.33 18.05 -13.82
CA GLU A 58 6.53 17.64 -13.10
C GLU A 58 6.27 16.40 -12.24
N ASN A 59 7.34 15.68 -11.88
CA ASN A 59 7.23 14.55 -10.97
C ASN A 59 7.07 15.05 -9.53
N VAL A 60 5.83 14.99 -9.04
CA VAL A 60 5.44 15.45 -7.69
C VAL A 60 5.56 14.37 -6.60
N GLY A 61 5.99 13.17 -6.97
CA GLY A 61 6.08 12.00 -6.09
C GLY A 61 4.79 11.18 -6.01
N PHE A 62 4.89 10.04 -5.35
CA PHE A 62 3.81 9.03 -5.30
C PHE A 62 2.57 9.54 -4.54
N SER A 63 2.76 10.10 -3.36
CA SER A 63 1.65 10.54 -2.50
C SER A 63 0.80 11.61 -3.16
N ARG A 64 1.44 12.68 -3.66
CA ARG A 64 0.72 13.79 -4.29
C ARG A 64 0.04 13.36 -5.59
N ALA A 65 0.70 12.55 -6.40
CA ALA A 65 0.11 12.05 -7.65
C ALA A 65 -1.14 11.18 -7.38
N ASN A 66 -1.11 10.30 -6.37
CA ASN A 66 -2.29 9.53 -5.97
C ASN A 66 -3.42 10.43 -5.44
N ASN A 67 -3.10 11.50 -4.72
CA ASN A 67 -4.11 12.44 -4.24
C ASN A 67 -4.78 13.21 -5.39
N VAL A 68 -4.03 13.58 -6.43
CA VAL A 68 -4.62 14.18 -7.64
C VAL A 68 -5.70 13.28 -8.24
N ALA A 69 -5.45 11.96 -8.32
CA ALA A 69 -6.45 11.02 -8.79
C ALA A 69 -7.58 10.81 -7.78
N LEU A 70 -7.30 10.73 -6.48
CA LEU A 70 -8.33 10.58 -5.45
C LEU A 70 -9.38 11.69 -5.51
N HIS A 71 -8.96 12.93 -5.74
CA HIS A 71 -9.87 14.06 -5.90
C HIS A 71 -10.74 13.99 -7.17
N GLN A 72 -10.37 13.19 -8.14
CA GLN A 72 -11.09 13.01 -9.40
C GLN A 72 -11.78 11.64 -9.51
N ALA A 73 -11.64 10.80 -8.50
CA ALA A 73 -12.27 9.48 -8.44
C ALA A 73 -13.79 9.63 -8.31
N THR A 74 -14.53 8.89 -9.14
CA THR A 74 -16.00 8.91 -9.15
C THR A 74 -16.61 7.69 -8.49
N GLY A 75 -15.84 6.62 -8.33
CA GLY A 75 -16.28 5.37 -7.71
C GLY A 75 -16.52 5.49 -6.21
N ARG A 76 -17.43 4.65 -5.69
CA ARG A 76 -17.66 4.48 -4.25
C ARG A 76 -16.41 3.95 -3.54
N TYR A 77 -15.62 3.14 -4.24
CA TYR A 77 -14.37 2.57 -3.77
C TYR A 77 -13.22 3.04 -4.65
N VAL A 78 -12.08 3.28 -4.03
CA VAL A 78 -10.83 3.56 -4.73
C VAL A 78 -9.83 2.45 -4.43
N LEU A 79 -9.19 1.96 -5.48
CA LEU A 79 -8.04 1.07 -5.40
C LEU A 79 -6.82 1.80 -5.96
N PHE A 80 -5.85 2.10 -5.13
CA PHE A 80 -4.52 2.50 -5.59
C PHE A 80 -3.75 1.23 -6.00
N ALA A 81 -3.26 1.21 -7.23
CA ALA A 81 -2.62 0.04 -7.83
C ALA A 81 -1.37 0.46 -8.61
N ASN A 82 -0.24 -0.12 -8.29
CA ASN A 82 1.01 0.15 -9.00
C ASN A 82 0.94 -0.30 -10.47
N PRO A 83 1.76 0.29 -11.37
CA PRO A 83 1.82 -0.11 -12.79
C PRO A 83 2.17 -1.59 -13.01
N ASP A 84 2.91 -2.21 -12.09
CA ASP A 84 3.39 -3.60 -12.15
C ASP A 84 2.47 -4.62 -11.44
N LEU A 85 1.23 -4.20 -11.13
CA LEU A 85 0.19 -5.05 -10.56
C LEU A 85 -0.77 -5.55 -11.63
N GLU A 86 -1.08 -6.84 -11.64
CA GLU A 86 -2.18 -7.40 -12.42
C GLU A 86 -3.47 -7.36 -11.60
N VAL A 87 -4.28 -6.33 -11.83
CA VAL A 87 -5.59 -6.20 -11.18
C VAL A 87 -6.58 -7.18 -11.81
N ARG A 88 -7.13 -8.08 -11.00
CA ARG A 88 -8.14 -9.05 -11.43
C ARG A 88 -9.53 -8.60 -10.97
N PRO A 89 -10.44 -8.34 -11.92
CA PRO A 89 -11.79 -7.81 -11.60
C PRO A 89 -12.59 -8.71 -10.65
N ASP A 90 -12.41 -10.03 -10.71
CA ASP A 90 -13.10 -11.02 -9.87
C ASP A 90 -12.84 -10.82 -8.36
N GLY A 91 -11.75 -10.18 -7.99
CA GLY A 91 -11.42 -9.85 -6.59
C GLY A 91 -12.07 -8.58 -6.05
N LEU A 92 -12.54 -7.67 -6.93
CA LEU A 92 -13.06 -6.37 -6.53
C LEU A 92 -14.32 -6.47 -5.67
N ASP A 93 -15.21 -7.42 -5.97
CA ASP A 93 -16.42 -7.64 -5.18
C ASP A 93 -16.13 -8.10 -3.75
N ALA A 94 -15.09 -8.92 -3.58
CA ALA A 94 -14.68 -9.36 -2.25
C ALA A 94 -14.08 -8.21 -1.43
N LEU A 95 -13.27 -7.36 -2.06
CA LEU A 95 -12.76 -6.13 -1.44
C LEU A 95 -13.90 -5.17 -1.08
N ALA A 96 -14.89 -4.98 -1.97
CA ALA A 96 -16.05 -4.12 -1.72
C ALA A 96 -16.87 -4.63 -0.52
N ARG A 97 -17.21 -5.92 -0.49
CA ARG A 97 -17.94 -6.52 0.65
C ARG A 97 -17.21 -6.33 1.98
N HIS A 98 -15.88 -6.52 1.98
CA HIS A 98 -15.08 -6.26 3.18
C HIS A 98 -15.17 -4.80 3.63
N LEU A 99 -14.99 -3.87 2.69
CA LEU A 99 -15.09 -2.44 2.96
C LEU A 99 -16.50 -2.02 3.44
N ASP A 100 -17.55 -2.61 2.89
CA ASP A 100 -18.92 -2.33 3.32
C ASP A 100 -19.22 -2.81 4.75
N THR A 101 -18.59 -3.90 5.14
CA THR A 101 -18.79 -4.47 6.48
C THR A 101 -17.93 -3.81 7.54
N HIS A 102 -16.66 -3.49 7.22
CA HIS A 102 -15.66 -3.11 8.21
C HIS A 102 -15.12 -1.69 8.00
N GLY A 103 -15.26 -1.11 6.79
CA GLY A 103 -14.57 0.13 6.43
C GLY A 103 -13.06 -0.02 6.36
N GLY A 104 -12.36 1.11 6.42
CA GLY A 104 -10.91 1.15 6.52
C GLY A 104 -10.17 0.91 5.22
N LEU A 105 -9.01 0.26 5.33
CA LEU A 105 -8.15 -0.06 4.22
C LEU A 105 -8.02 -1.57 4.04
N VAL A 106 -8.08 -2.03 2.81
CA VAL A 106 -7.94 -3.45 2.48
C VAL A 106 -7.02 -3.65 1.29
N ALA A 107 -6.24 -4.72 1.32
CA ALA A 107 -5.38 -5.12 0.22
C ALA A 107 -5.65 -6.58 -0.18
N PRO A 108 -5.49 -6.96 -1.45
CA PRO A 108 -5.36 -8.36 -1.84
C PRO A 108 -4.06 -8.95 -1.27
N GLN A 109 -3.99 -10.26 -1.12
CA GLN A 109 -2.72 -10.95 -0.94
C GLN A 109 -1.94 -10.91 -2.26
N LEU A 110 -0.79 -10.24 -2.28
CA LEU A 110 0.05 -10.16 -3.46
C LEU A 110 0.87 -11.45 -3.64
N LEU A 111 1.04 -11.83 -4.90
CA LEU A 111 1.89 -12.94 -5.32
C LEU A 111 3.02 -12.41 -6.19
N ALA A 112 4.19 -13.01 -6.09
CA ALA A 112 5.26 -12.79 -7.07
C ALA A 112 4.91 -13.44 -8.43
N GLY A 113 5.65 -13.13 -9.48
CA GLY A 113 5.42 -13.68 -10.81
C GLY A 113 5.52 -15.22 -10.90
N ASP A 114 6.18 -15.86 -9.94
CA ASP A 114 6.26 -17.33 -9.78
C ASP A 114 5.11 -17.90 -8.92
N GLY A 115 4.14 -17.08 -8.51
CA GLY A 115 3.01 -17.46 -7.67
C GLY A 115 3.31 -17.54 -6.17
N THR A 116 4.53 -17.27 -5.73
CA THR A 116 4.85 -17.27 -4.30
C THR A 116 4.23 -16.07 -3.59
N PRO A 117 3.65 -16.25 -2.37
CA PRO A 117 3.06 -15.13 -1.64
C PRO A 117 4.10 -14.07 -1.26
N GLN A 118 3.81 -12.82 -1.60
CA GLN A 118 4.58 -11.68 -1.12
C GLN A 118 4.02 -11.23 0.22
N ALA A 119 4.89 -11.02 1.20
CA ALA A 119 4.46 -10.43 2.44
C ALA A 119 4.14 -8.95 2.22
N ASN A 120 2.93 -8.62 1.77
CA ASN A 120 2.47 -7.26 1.55
C ASN A 120 1.74 -6.64 2.74
N GLY A 121 1.27 -7.46 3.68
CA GLY A 121 0.93 -7.02 5.03
C GLY A 121 2.18 -6.80 5.88
N ARG A 122 2.11 -5.87 6.82
CA ARG A 122 3.23 -5.52 7.70
C ARG A 122 2.77 -5.29 9.13
N GLY A 123 3.64 -5.70 10.06
CA GLY A 123 3.56 -5.32 11.47
C GLY A 123 4.02 -3.89 11.72
N PHE A 124 4.14 -3.50 12.98
CA PHE A 124 4.59 -2.15 13.34
C PHE A 124 6.00 -1.85 12.80
N PRO A 125 6.21 -0.63 12.25
CA PRO A 125 7.43 -0.27 11.53
C PRO A 125 8.58 0.15 12.46
N TYR A 126 8.94 -0.69 13.41
CA TYR A 126 10.09 -0.45 14.27
C TYR A 126 11.38 -0.35 13.44
N ALA A 127 12.26 0.56 13.81
CA ALA A 127 13.57 0.71 13.15
C ALA A 127 14.38 -0.59 13.20
N THR A 128 14.29 -1.34 14.29
CA THR A 128 14.94 -2.66 14.47
C THR A 128 14.39 -3.70 13.49
N ALA A 129 13.07 -3.70 13.20
CA ALA A 129 12.47 -4.60 12.22
C ALA A 129 13.00 -4.33 10.80
N LYS A 130 13.25 -3.05 10.46
CA LYS A 130 13.85 -2.68 9.18
C LYS A 130 15.34 -3.05 9.08
N LEU A 131 16.08 -2.97 10.16
CA LEU A 131 17.47 -3.46 10.24
C LEU A 131 17.52 -4.99 10.07
N GLY A 132 16.60 -5.72 10.70
CA GLY A 132 16.45 -7.16 10.53
C GLY A 132 16.15 -7.57 9.07
N ASN A 133 15.48 -6.71 8.29
CA ASN A 133 15.24 -6.90 6.86
C ASN A 133 16.54 -6.92 6.02
N ARG A 134 17.63 -6.35 6.52
CA ARG A 134 18.96 -6.36 5.91
C ARG A 134 19.82 -7.57 6.31
N LYS A 135 19.20 -8.66 6.81
CA LYS A 135 19.88 -9.90 7.24
C LYS A 135 20.92 -9.72 8.36
N VAL A 136 20.76 -8.72 9.22
CA VAL A 136 21.64 -8.53 10.39
C VAL A 136 21.17 -9.49 11.48
N TRP A 137 21.92 -10.58 11.68
CA TRP A 137 21.73 -11.53 12.79
C TRP A 137 22.10 -10.84 14.12
N PRO A 138 21.30 -10.93 15.22
CA PRO A 138 20.25 -11.89 15.56
C PRO A 138 18.78 -11.39 15.38
N LEU A 139 18.55 -10.29 14.67
CA LEU A 139 17.23 -9.65 14.54
C LEU A 139 16.25 -10.39 13.59
N SER A 140 16.62 -11.57 13.08
CA SER A 140 15.80 -12.35 12.14
C SER A 140 14.44 -12.78 12.69
N ARG A 141 14.30 -13.01 14.02
CA ARG A 141 13.01 -13.35 14.66
C ARG A 141 12.04 -12.16 14.67
N LEU A 142 12.53 -10.93 14.82
CA LEU A 142 11.72 -9.71 14.71
C LEU A 142 11.20 -9.50 13.28
N HIS A 143 11.92 -10.03 12.29
CA HIS A 143 11.55 -9.97 10.91
C HIS A 143 10.31 -10.80 10.55
N ALA A 144 10.13 -11.97 11.16
CA ALA A 144 8.96 -12.83 10.91
C ALA A 144 7.65 -12.16 11.38
N ALA A 145 7.67 -11.47 12.52
CA ALA A 145 6.51 -10.72 13.03
C ALA A 145 6.21 -9.45 12.21
N TYR A 146 7.17 -8.96 11.43
CA TYR A 146 7.02 -7.75 10.61
C TYR A 146 6.46 -8.04 9.22
N ARG A 147 6.78 -9.21 8.62
CA ARG A 147 6.35 -9.60 7.28
C ARG A 147 5.18 -10.57 7.36
N LEU A 148 4.00 -10.11 6.96
CA LEU A 148 2.76 -10.85 7.12
C LEU A 148 2.19 -11.25 5.75
N VAL A 149 1.75 -12.49 5.67
CA VAL A 149 1.07 -13.09 4.52
C VAL A 149 -0.29 -13.58 5.02
N ALA A 150 -1.36 -13.28 4.31
CA ALA A 150 -2.68 -13.83 4.57
C ALA A 150 -2.83 -15.18 3.84
N ALA A 151 -3.21 -16.22 4.58
CA ALA A 151 -3.52 -17.52 4.00
C ALA A 151 -4.88 -17.50 3.27
N PRO A 152 -5.18 -18.46 2.36
CA PRO A 152 -6.52 -18.60 1.81
C PRO A 152 -7.55 -18.73 2.94
N GLY A 153 -8.71 -18.08 2.80
CA GLY A 153 -9.76 -18.02 3.83
C GLY A 153 -9.47 -17.07 4.98
N GLU A 154 -8.28 -16.46 5.04
CA GLU A 154 -7.90 -15.56 6.13
C GLU A 154 -8.10 -14.10 5.77
N THR A 155 -8.76 -13.33 6.65
CA THR A 155 -8.67 -11.87 6.69
C THR A 155 -7.66 -11.50 7.76
N ARG A 156 -6.47 -11.06 7.34
CA ARG A 156 -5.38 -10.75 8.26
C ARG A 156 -5.30 -9.25 8.53
N HIS A 157 -5.58 -8.83 9.76
CA HIS A 157 -5.34 -7.46 10.18
C HIS A 157 -3.85 -7.19 10.35
N VAL A 158 -3.40 -6.02 9.89
CA VAL A 158 -2.00 -5.64 9.83
C VAL A 158 -1.83 -4.18 10.23
N ALA A 159 -0.63 -3.75 10.61
CA ALA A 159 -0.41 -2.35 10.94
C ALA A 159 -0.49 -1.45 9.69
N TRP A 160 -0.03 -1.94 8.56
CA TRP A 160 -0.09 -1.28 7.26
C TRP A 160 0.09 -2.29 6.13
N VAL A 161 -0.31 -1.92 4.93
CA VAL A 161 -0.15 -2.69 3.69
C VAL A 161 0.74 -1.93 2.73
N MET A 162 1.46 -2.66 1.87
CA MET A 162 2.30 -2.04 0.83
C MET A 162 1.45 -1.21 -0.12
N GLY A 163 1.94 -0.01 -0.48
CA GLY A 163 1.29 0.91 -1.40
C GLY A 163 1.07 0.38 -2.81
N ALA A 164 1.55 -0.84 -3.11
CA ALA A 164 1.35 -1.50 -4.41
C ALA A 164 -0.11 -1.84 -4.73
N ALA A 165 -0.93 -2.12 -3.69
CA ALA A 165 -2.36 -2.37 -3.82
C ALA A 165 -3.05 -1.98 -2.50
N VAL A 166 -3.76 -0.87 -2.48
CA VAL A 166 -4.48 -0.37 -1.31
C VAL A 166 -5.88 0.08 -1.73
N ALA A 167 -6.90 -0.53 -1.17
CA ALA A 167 -8.29 -0.15 -1.42
C ALA A 167 -8.94 0.44 -0.17
N GLY A 168 -9.88 1.36 -0.38
CA GLY A 168 -10.73 1.95 0.65
C GLY A 168 -12.01 2.53 0.06
N ARG A 169 -12.99 2.81 0.91
CA ARG A 169 -14.12 3.63 0.48
C ARG A 169 -13.62 5.05 0.18
N THR A 170 -14.11 5.67 -0.87
CA THR A 170 -13.74 7.04 -1.23
C THR A 170 -13.96 8.01 -0.06
N THR A 171 -15.05 7.81 0.68
CA THR A 171 -15.37 8.60 1.89
C THR A 171 -14.33 8.43 3.00
N ASP A 172 -13.87 7.20 3.26
CA ASP A 172 -12.87 6.92 4.31
C ASP A 172 -11.50 7.51 3.91
N LEU A 173 -11.10 7.31 2.65
CA LEU A 173 -9.86 7.86 2.12
C LEU A 173 -9.85 9.39 2.13
N THR A 174 -10.97 10.03 1.78
CA THR A 174 -11.13 11.49 1.83
C THR A 174 -11.09 12.00 3.27
N ALA A 175 -11.79 11.32 4.20
CA ALA A 175 -11.77 11.67 5.63
C ALA A 175 -10.38 11.53 6.25
N LEU A 176 -9.58 10.55 5.77
CA LEU A 176 -8.17 10.44 6.12
C LEU A 176 -7.31 11.57 5.51
N GLY A 177 -7.79 12.31 4.51
CA GLY A 177 -7.01 13.30 3.77
C GLY A 177 -6.09 12.68 2.71
N GLY A 178 -6.39 11.47 2.24
CA GLY A 178 -5.58 10.76 1.23
C GLY A 178 -4.20 10.35 1.73
N TRP A 179 -3.23 10.35 0.84
CA TRP A 179 -1.82 10.07 1.13
C TRP A 179 -1.13 11.30 1.71
N ASN A 180 -0.21 11.10 2.65
CA ASN A 180 0.53 12.22 3.24
C ASN A 180 1.61 12.76 2.29
N GLU A 181 1.40 13.95 1.73
CA GLU A 181 2.25 14.57 0.72
C GLU A 181 3.65 14.99 1.20
N ARG A 182 3.94 14.87 2.51
CA ARG A 182 5.29 15.04 3.04
C ARG A 182 6.24 13.92 2.58
N PHE A 183 5.67 12.81 2.07
CA PHE A 183 6.41 11.69 1.51
C PHE A 183 6.38 11.76 -0.01
N PHE A 184 7.53 11.97 -0.62
CA PHE A 184 7.66 11.90 -2.07
C PHE A 184 7.56 10.45 -2.56
N LEU A 185 8.24 9.54 -1.88
CA LEU A 185 8.26 8.11 -2.12
C LEU A 185 8.79 7.40 -0.87
N TYR A 186 8.26 6.22 -0.56
CA TYR A 186 8.54 5.38 0.62
C TYR A 186 8.01 5.97 1.94
N TYR A 187 7.55 5.11 2.83
CA TYR A 187 6.94 5.37 4.14
C TYR A 187 5.55 6.03 4.11
N GLU A 188 5.04 6.46 2.96
CA GLU A 188 3.67 6.95 2.82
C GLU A 188 2.63 5.88 3.19
N ASP A 189 2.88 4.62 2.83
CA ASP A 189 2.04 3.47 3.12
C ASP A 189 2.07 3.10 4.62
N HIS A 190 3.23 3.22 5.26
CA HIS A 190 3.35 3.06 6.72
C HIS A 190 2.50 4.10 7.45
N GLU A 191 2.63 5.37 7.04
CA GLU A 191 1.92 6.49 7.65
C GLU A 191 0.42 6.36 7.43
N LEU A 192 -0.03 6.05 6.22
CA LEU A 192 -1.44 5.87 5.89
C LEU A 192 -2.08 4.77 6.74
N GLY A 193 -1.43 3.60 6.86
CA GLY A 193 -1.92 2.49 7.67
C GLY A 193 -2.04 2.87 9.16
N LEU A 194 -1.00 3.48 9.73
CA LEU A 194 -1.01 3.92 11.13
C LEU A 194 -2.06 5.01 11.39
N ARG A 195 -2.24 5.92 10.44
CA ARG A 195 -3.25 6.97 10.51
C ARG A 195 -4.65 6.39 10.42
N ALA A 196 -4.91 5.42 9.54
CA ALA A 196 -6.18 4.71 9.47
C ALA A 196 -6.54 4.09 10.85
N TRP A 197 -5.62 3.36 11.48
CA TRP A 197 -5.83 2.81 12.81
C TRP A 197 -6.11 3.87 13.88
N ARG A 198 -5.48 5.03 13.83
CA ARG A 198 -5.75 6.14 14.76
C ARG A 198 -7.17 6.70 14.61
N HIS A 199 -7.72 6.61 13.40
CA HIS A 199 -9.10 7.03 13.10
C HIS A 199 -10.14 5.91 13.29
N GLY A 200 -9.76 4.77 13.87
CA GLY A 200 -10.67 3.64 14.08
C GLY A 200 -10.97 2.84 12.81
N LEU A 201 -10.19 3.03 11.75
CA LEU A 201 -10.34 2.37 10.48
C LEU A 201 -9.35 1.19 10.41
N PRO A 202 -9.83 -0.07 10.32
CA PRO A 202 -8.97 -1.24 10.28
C PRO A 202 -8.17 -1.31 8.98
N VAL A 203 -7.01 -1.99 9.04
CA VAL A 203 -6.19 -2.29 7.87
C VAL A 203 -6.04 -3.80 7.76
N ALA A 204 -6.41 -4.38 6.61
CA ALA A 204 -6.42 -5.82 6.43
C ALA A 204 -5.84 -6.27 5.07
N VAL A 205 -5.42 -7.54 5.02
CA VAL A 205 -5.11 -8.27 3.77
C VAL A 205 -6.09 -9.42 3.65
N LEU A 206 -6.74 -9.55 2.48
CA LEU A 206 -7.63 -10.67 2.17
C LEU A 206 -6.84 -11.79 1.47
N GLY A 207 -6.74 -12.95 2.11
CA GLY A 207 -6.02 -14.10 1.57
C GLY A 207 -6.69 -14.78 0.37
N ASP A 208 -8.01 -14.59 0.22
CA ASP A 208 -8.77 -15.14 -0.91
C ASP A 208 -8.67 -14.28 -2.18
N VAL A 209 -8.34 -13.00 -2.06
CA VAL A 209 -8.10 -12.12 -3.21
C VAL A 209 -6.60 -12.12 -3.50
N ARG A 210 -6.21 -12.75 -4.63
CA ARG A 210 -4.81 -12.97 -4.97
C ARG A 210 -4.47 -12.37 -6.31
N TRP A 211 -3.56 -11.38 -6.30
CA TRP A 211 -3.12 -10.68 -7.51
C TRP A 211 -1.61 -10.76 -7.70
N THR A 212 -1.17 -10.87 -8.94
CA THR A 212 0.27 -10.91 -9.28
C THR A 212 0.85 -9.51 -9.28
N HIS A 213 1.96 -9.35 -8.58
CA HIS A 213 2.73 -8.11 -8.50
C HIS A 213 4.16 -8.38 -8.97
N HIS A 214 4.51 -7.86 -10.13
CA HIS A 214 5.78 -8.08 -10.82
C HIS A 214 6.92 -7.20 -10.28
N TRP A 215 7.05 -7.16 -8.99
CA TRP A 215 7.93 -6.27 -8.28
C TRP A 215 9.40 -6.36 -8.69
N ALA A 216 9.91 -5.35 -9.39
CA ALA A 216 11.33 -5.12 -9.60
C ALA A 216 11.86 -4.21 -8.48
N ARG A 217 12.59 -4.79 -7.51
CA ARG A 217 13.18 -4.01 -6.41
C ARG A 217 14.23 -3.03 -6.91
N ALA A 218 13.88 -1.75 -7.07
CA ALA A 218 14.82 -0.68 -7.39
C ALA A 218 15.93 -0.49 -6.32
N THR A 219 15.68 -0.94 -5.07
CA THR A 219 16.62 -0.84 -3.94
C THR A 219 17.52 -2.06 -3.73
N ASN A 220 17.42 -3.09 -4.58
CA ASN A 220 18.24 -4.31 -4.45
C ASN A 220 19.68 -4.15 -4.95
N SER A 221 20.04 -3.03 -5.57
CA SER A 221 21.43 -2.79 -5.96
C SER A 221 22.26 -2.39 -4.74
N MET A 222 23.44 -3.00 -4.54
CA MET A 222 24.40 -2.61 -3.49
C MET A 222 25.01 -1.21 -3.74
N ARG A 223 24.73 -0.58 -4.89
CA ARG A 223 25.22 0.76 -5.23
C ARG A 223 24.24 1.81 -4.69
N TRP A 224 24.76 2.82 -4.02
CA TRP A 224 24.00 3.98 -3.58
C TRP A 224 23.29 4.63 -4.77
N SER A 225 21.97 4.75 -4.71
CA SER A 225 21.13 5.28 -5.78
C SER A 225 20.23 6.40 -5.26
N ARG A 226 19.62 7.16 -6.16
CA ARG A 226 18.60 8.17 -5.82
C ARG A 226 17.48 7.58 -4.94
N ALA A 227 17.12 6.31 -5.15
CA ALA A 227 16.12 5.61 -4.36
C ALA A 227 16.53 5.51 -2.87
N HIS A 228 17.79 5.24 -2.56
CA HIS A 228 18.29 5.20 -1.17
C HIS A 228 18.23 6.57 -0.50
N THR A 229 18.55 7.65 -1.23
CA THR A 229 18.46 9.01 -0.69
C THR A 229 17.01 9.38 -0.37
N LEU A 230 16.06 9.03 -1.25
CA LEU A 230 14.63 9.24 -1.02
C LEU A 230 14.13 8.41 0.18
N GLU A 231 14.54 7.14 0.29
CA GLU A 231 14.18 6.29 1.42
C GLU A 231 14.67 6.87 2.75
N LEU A 232 15.92 7.36 2.83
CA LEU A 232 16.47 7.99 4.04
C LEU A 232 15.74 9.27 4.41
N ARG A 233 15.42 10.12 3.41
CA ARG A 233 14.66 11.35 3.64
C ARG A 233 13.28 11.02 4.21
N SER A 234 12.58 10.06 3.61
CA SER A 234 11.26 9.62 4.04
C SER A 234 11.33 8.94 5.42
N ALA A 235 12.35 8.12 5.69
CA ALA A 235 12.59 7.54 7.00
C ALA A 235 12.76 8.61 8.09
N ARG A 236 13.57 9.65 7.82
CA ARG A 236 13.75 10.77 8.75
C ARG A 236 12.42 11.48 9.04
N THR A 237 11.61 11.74 8.00
CA THR A 237 10.28 12.34 8.15
C THR A 237 9.38 11.44 8.98
N PHE A 238 9.33 10.14 8.67
CA PHE A 238 8.49 9.16 9.36
C PHE A 238 8.84 9.04 10.84
N PHE A 239 10.10 8.78 11.16
CA PHE A 239 10.53 8.65 12.57
C PHE A 239 10.48 9.96 13.35
N GLY A 240 10.51 11.11 12.66
CA GLY A 240 10.20 12.40 13.28
C GLY A 240 8.73 12.54 13.66
N MET A 241 7.81 11.94 12.90
CA MET A 241 6.36 11.91 13.20
C MET A 241 6.00 10.81 14.22
N PHE A 242 6.76 9.72 14.26
CA PHE A 242 6.51 8.52 15.06
C PHE A 242 7.78 8.08 15.81
N PRO A 243 8.29 8.89 16.74
CA PRO A 243 9.57 8.61 17.44
C PRO A 243 9.50 7.33 18.28
N GLU A 244 8.31 6.89 18.69
CA GLU A 244 8.09 5.64 19.41
C GLU A 244 8.56 4.39 18.64
N PHE A 245 8.61 4.44 17.31
CA PHE A 245 9.11 3.32 16.49
C PHE A 245 10.63 3.35 16.29
N LEU A 246 11.30 4.45 16.67
CA LEU A 246 12.75 4.54 16.55
C LEU A 246 13.46 3.79 17.68
N VAL A 247 12.97 3.89 18.90
CA VAL A 247 13.65 3.44 20.13
C VAL A 247 12.98 2.23 20.77
N GLY A 248 11.90 1.72 20.18
CA GLY A 248 11.15 0.61 20.78
C GLY A 248 10.56 0.96 22.14
N LEU A 249 10.09 2.20 22.31
CA LEU A 249 9.48 2.65 23.56
C LEU A 249 8.33 1.74 23.97
N PRO A 250 8.24 1.34 25.26
CA PRO A 250 7.19 0.43 25.69
C PRO A 250 5.82 1.02 25.36
N ARG A 251 5.04 0.27 24.57
CA ARG A 251 3.62 0.47 24.26
C ARG A 251 3.20 1.40 23.09
N PRO A 252 3.87 1.43 21.91
CA PRO A 252 3.25 2.02 20.74
C PRO A 252 1.93 1.33 20.38
N ALA A 253 1.79 0.03 20.62
CA ALA A 253 0.57 -0.72 20.45
C ALA A 253 -0.66 -0.10 21.16
N ARG A 254 -0.49 0.55 22.32
CA ARG A 254 -1.60 1.21 23.01
C ARG A 254 -2.07 2.51 22.36
N ARG A 255 -1.17 3.26 21.72
CA ARG A 255 -1.53 4.48 20.97
C ARG A 255 -2.21 4.17 19.64
N HIS A 256 -1.98 2.97 19.11
CA HIS A 256 -2.54 2.51 17.85
C HIS A 256 -3.58 1.40 18.04
N ARG A 257 -3.91 1.01 19.29
CA ARG A 257 -5.05 0.13 19.55
C ARG A 257 -6.33 0.92 19.30
N LEU A 258 -7.19 0.32 18.52
CA LEU A 258 -8.60 0.67 18.47
C LEU A 258 -9.21 0.52 19.86
N ALA A 259 -10.25 1.31 20.13
CA ALA A 259 -11.12 1.07 21.27
C ALA A 259 -11.50 -0.41 21.30
N ALA A 260 -11.28 -1.03 22.45
CA ALA A 260 -11.43 -2.45 22.65
C ALA A 260 -12.76 -2.97 22.08
N GLY A 261 -12.71 -3.87 21.14
CA GLY A 261 -13.88 -4.60 20.68
C GLY A 261 -13.88 -5.17 19.27
N SER A 262 -13.01 -4.75 18.36
CA SER A 262 -13.17 -5.15 16.96
C SER A 262 -11.90 -5.63 16.23
N VAL A 263 -10.76 -5.75 16.91
CA VAL A 263 -9.53 -6.22 16.26
C VAL A 263 -9.25 -7.63 16.71
N GLY A 264 -9.60 -8.59 15.86
CA GLY A 264 -9.19 -9.96 16.03
C GLY A 264 -7.67 -10.07 16.15
N THR A 265 -7.24 -10.79 17.12
CA THR A 265 -5.98 -11.49 17.47
C THR A 265 -4.67 -11.24 16.69
N ALA A 266 -4.66 -10.69 15.47
CA ALA A 266 -3.44 -10.56 14.65
C ALA A 266 -2.50 -9.43 15.09
N VAL A 267 -2.99 -8.40 15.77
CA VAL A 267 -2.14 -7.34 16.35
C VAL A 267 -1.75 -7.67 17.78
N SER A 268 -2.50 -8.57 18.45
CA SER A 268 -2.22 -9.04 19.81
C SER A 268 -1.21 -10.18 19.88
N SER A 269 -0.85 -10.80 18.76
CA SER A 269 0.15 -11.86 18.70
C SER A 269 1.60 -11.38 18.49
N ILE A 270 1.84 -10.08 18.60
CA ILE A 270 3.21 -9.61 18.90
C ILE A 270 3.40 -9.93 20.39
N PRO A 271 4.29 -10.88 20.76
CA PRO A 271 4.47 -11.25 22.16
C PRO A 271 4.76 -10.01 23.00
N ASP A 272 4.03 -9.84 24.10
CA ASP A 272 4.33 -8.86 25.16
C ASP A 272 5.70 -9.15 25.84
N ASP A 273 6.46 -10.10 25.32
CA ASP A 273 7.68 -10.69 25.88
C ASP A 273 8.98 -10.01 25.37
N ALA A 274 9.00 -8.69 25.38
CA ALA A 274 10.26 -7.93 25.37
C ALA A 274 10.47 -7.23 26.72
N GLY A 275 10.14 -7.93 27.82
CA GLY A 275 10.28 -7.40 29.18
C GLY A 275 10.52 -8.48 30.21
N LYS A 276 11.66 -9.13 30.13
CA LYS A 276 12.44 -9.69 31.27
C LYS A 276 13.92 -9.63 30.90
#